data_0f7c26fa3f34e6b83fd984d6df6d73e2
#
_entry.id   0f7c26fa3f34e6b83fd984d6df6d73e2
#
_cell.length_a   1.000
_cell.length_b   1.000
_cell.length_c   1.000
_cell.angle_alpha   90.00
_cell.angle_beta   90.00
_cell.angle_gamma   90.00
#
_symmetry.space_group_name_H-M   'P 1'
#
loop_
_entity.id
_entity.type
_entity.pdbx_description
1 polymer ?
#
loop_
_entity_poly.entity_id
_entity_poly.type
_entity_poly.pdbx_seq_one_letter_code
_entity_poly.pdbx_strand_id
1 'polypeptide(L)'
;MAFQLSPGVLVVEKDLTGIVPAVATSIGGYVGAFQWGPVEKITTISNEAELVKTFAKPNNTVAASWFSAANFLAYGNNLKVVRSVGSNAKNAVTSGTAILIKNEDQWEAQYSNGAASVGEWAAKFPGVLGNSLKVSACDASGFSAWTYRTEFDAAPGTSDFLVNLGNTEAGDEMHIVVVDEDGLWTGTPGTVLEKFAFVSKGSDVKKADGSNAFYRDVLRGSRYVYWMDHPAGTNWGSAASASIEYDGLGSDDWSLANGVSDDAPSTGALQTGWDLFANAEIVDVNLLFNGPNALAVGQYMIQTAQARMDCVGFVSPLLASVLNNAGSEAEDIITDRQDTLNVNTSYGVMDSGWKYQYDKYNDLYRWVPLNADIAGLCARTDTIADPWFSPGGLNRGQIKNVVKLAYSPDKTDRDELYKNGINPVVSFPGEGTVLFGDKTLLAKPSAFDRINVRRLFIVLEKAIATAGKYQLFEFNDAFTRAQFRNLVEPFLRDVRGRRGIFDFRVVCDETNNTGEVIDRNEFVADIFIKPARSINFMQLNFIATRTGVSFEEVVGA
;
A
#
# COMPACT_ATOMS: atom_id res chain seq x y z
N MET A 1 30.86 -10.19 -36.69
CA MET A 1 29.83 -11.20 -36.38
C MET A 1 29.80 -12.20 -37.52
N ALA A 2 30.03 -13.47 -37.26
CA ALA A 2 29.92 -14.51 -38.28
C ALA A 2 28.43 -14.70 -38.61
N PHE A 3 28.05 -14.37 -39.85
CA PHE A 3 26.72 -14.63 -40.35
C PHE A 3 26.58 -16.11 -40.67
N GLN A 4 25.62 -16.80 -40.06
CA GLN A 4 25.33 -18.19 -40.36
C GLN A 4 24.55 -18.26 -41.69
N LEU A 5 25.16 -18.86 -42.69
CA LEU A 5 24.57 -18.93 -44.05
C LEU A 5 23.77 -20.22 -44.30
N SER A 6 23.79 -21.18 -43.37
CA SER A 6 23.03 -22.45 -43.44
C SER A 6 22.01 -22.53 -42.31
N PRO A 7 20.90 -23.30 -42.46
CA PRO A 7 19.97 -23.56 -41.37
C PRO A 7 20.69 -24.15 -40.14
N GLY A 8 20.57 -23.47 -38.99
CA GLY A 8 21.21 -23.88 -37.74
C GLY A 8 20.77 -23.00 -36.59
N VAL A 9 21.08 -23.41 -35.37
CA VAL A 9 20.79 -22.66 -34.15
C VAL A 9 22.01 -21.83 -33.77
N LEU A 10 21.90 -20.50 -33.80
CA LEU A 10 22.92 -19.61 -33.29
C LEU A 10 22.65 -19.39 -31.77
N VAL A 11 23.53 -19.92 -30.94
CA VAL A 11 23.53 -19.64 -29.50
C VAL A 11 24.38 -18.40 -29.27
N VAL A 12 23.77 -17.38 -28.70
CA VAL A 12 24.44 -16.14 -28.29
C VAL A 12 24.31 -16.01 -26.78
N GLU A 13 25.41 -16.05 -26.07
CA GLU A 13 25.43 -15.66 -24.66
C GLU A 13 25.42 -14.14 -24.57
N LYS A 14 24.44 -13.60 -23.82
CA LYS A 14 24.33 -12.18 -23.54
C LYS A 14 24.55 -11.99 -22.03
N ASP A 15 25.67 -11.41 -21.68
CA ASP A 15 25.92 -10.99 -20.31
C ASP A 15 25.02 -9.78 -19.98
N LEU A 16 24.09 -9.97 -19.05
CA LEU A 16 23.15 -8.95 -18.55
C LEU A 16 23.66 -8.27 -17.27
N THR A 17 24.81 -8.63 -16.74
CA THR A 17 25.37 -8.00 -15.53
C THR A 17 25.77 -6.54 -15.73
N GLY A 18 25.92 -6.09 -16.97
CA GLY A 18 26.20 -4.70 -17.36
C GLY A 18 24.97 -3.85 -17.72
N ILE A 19 23.74 -4.22 -17.30
CA ILE A 19 22.52 -3.46 -17.61
C ILE A 19 22.01 -2.79 -16.34
N VAL A 20 21.63 -1.50 -16.43
CA VAL A 20 20.92 -0.80 -15.35
C VAL A 20 19.57 -1.48 -15.15
N PRO A 21 19.26 -2.02 -13.96
CA PRO A 21 18.02 -2.75 -13.73
C PRO A 21 16.80 -1.81 -13.80
N ALA A 22 15.67 -2.35 -14.27
CA ALA A 22 14.40 -1.66 -14.16
C ALA A 22 13.99 -1.54 -12.69
N VAL A 23 13.56 -0.36 -12.28
CA VAL A 23 13.09 -0.08 -10.91
C VAL A 23 11.58 0.09 -10.91
N ALA A 24 10.93 -0.34 -9.83
CA ALA A 24 9.51 -0.08 -9.64
C ALA A 24 9.28 1.43 -9.45
N THR A 25 8.19 1.94 -10.02
CA THR A 25 7.85 3.38 -10.04
C THR A 25 6.42 3.66 -9.61
N SER A 26 5.58 2.62 -9.49
CA SER A 26 4.13 2.71 -9.28
C SER A 26 3.65 2.11 -7.96
N ILE A 27 4.56 1.83 -7.02
CA ILE A 27 4.19 1.27 -5.71
C ILE A 27 3.65 2.38 -4.82
N GLY A 28 2.38 2.23 -4.40
CA GLY A 28 1.74 3.14 -3.47
C GLY A 28 2.06 2.82 -2.01
N GLY A 29 2.04 3.82 -1.14
CA GLY A 29 2.13 3.68 0.31
C GLY A 29 1.03 4.50 0.99
N TYR A 30 0.34 3.91 1.94
CA TYR A 30 -0.77 4.53 2.65
C TYR A 30 -0.85 4.13 4.12
N VAL A 31 -1.14 5.10 4.98
CA VAL A 31 -1.43 4.88 6.40
C VAL A 31 -2.82 5.43 6.72
N GLY A 32 -3.70 4.61 7.25
CA GLY A 32 -5.07 5.03 7.53
C GLY A 32 -5.83 4.12 8.50
N ALA A 33 -7.07 4.52 8.79
CA ALA A 33 -7.99 3.76 9.63
C ALA A 33 -8.81 2.77 8.79
N PHE A 34 -8.99 1.56 9.31
CA PHE A 34 -9.81 0.50 8.74
C PHE A 34 -10.53 -0.27 9.85
N GLN A 35 -11.63 -0.94 9.53
CA GLN A 35 -12.40 -1.69 10.52
C GLN A 35 -11.69 -2.93 11.06
N TRP A 36 -10.82 -3.54 10.24
CA TRP A 36 -10.17 -4.82 10.51
C TRP A 36 -8.76 -4.83 9.93
N GLY A 37 -7.99 -5.88 10.21
CA GLY A 37 -6.66 -6.10 9.65
C GLY A 37 -5.51 -5.76 10.61
N PRO A 38 -4.29 -6.15 10.24
CA PRO A 38 -3.12 -5.96 11.08
C PRO A 38 -2.83 -4.47 11.31
N VAL A 39 -2.54 -4.12 12.55
CA VAL A 39 -2.21 -2.76 12.99
C VAL A 39 -0.69 -2.62 13.02
N GLU A 40 -0.17 -1.47 12.57
CA GLU A 40 1.27 -1.18 12.55
C GLU A 40 2.10 -2.27 11.83
N LYS A 41 1.54 -2.84 10.76
CA LYS A 41 2.22 -3.81 9.90
C LYS A 41 1.95 -3.47 8.44
N ILE A 42 3.01 -3.40 7.64
CA ILE A 42 2.88 -3.16 6.20
C ILE A 42 2.25 -4.39 5.54
N THR A 43 1.13 -4.17 4.87
CA THR A 43 0.41 -5.20 4.11
C THR A 43 0.32 -4.79 2.66
N THR A 44 0.74 -5.66 1.75
CA THR A 44 0.65 -5.40 0.31
C THR A 44 -0.72 -5.82 -0.21
N ILE A 45 -1.37 -4.93 -0.95
CA ILE A 45 -2.70 -5.11 -1.52
C ILE A 45 -2.63 -4.86 -3.03
N SER A 46 -3.14 -5.79 -3.81
CA SER A 46 -3.09 -5.76 -5.27
C SER A 46 -4.38 -5.28 -5.94
N ASN A 47 -5.51 -5.42 -5.25
CA ASN A 47 -6.82 -5.06 -5.78
C ASN A 47 -7.85 -4.82 -4.66
N GLU A 48 -9.01 -4.29 -5.05
CA GLU A 48 -10.10 -3.97 -4.11
C GLU A 48 -10.67 -5.20 -3.39
N ALA A 49 -10.73 -6.36 -4.04
CA ALA A 49 -11.22 -7.59 -3.41
C ALA A 49 -10.29 -8.05 -2.28
N GLU A 50 -8.99 -7.93 -2.48
CA GLU A 50 -7.99 -8.21 -1.45
C GLU A 50 -8.05 -7.18 -0.32
N LEU A 51 -8.32 -5.90 -0.63
CA LEU A 51 -8.55 -4.87 0.37
C LEU A 51 -9.73 -5.24 1.29
N VAL A 52 -10.87 -5.66 0.71
CA VAL A 52 -12.04 -6.16 1.47
C VAL A 52 -11.67 -7.38 2.30
N LYS A 53 -10.95 -8.33 1.71
CA LYS A 53 -10.54 -9.56 2.39
C LYS A 53 -9.66 -9.31 3.61
N THR A 54 -8.79 -8.29 3.55
CA THR A 54 -7.79 -7.99 4.57
C THR A 54 -8.29 -6.98 5.60
N PHE A 55 -8.96 -5.92 5.15
CA PHE A 55 -9.36 -4.79 6.00
C PHE A 55 -10.87 -4.65 6.19
N ALA A 56 -11.65 -5.65 5.75
CA ALA A 56 -13.12 -5.68 5.72
C ALA A 56 -13.73 -4.58 4.82
N LYS A 57 -15.06 -4.52 4.77
CA LYS A 57 -15.80 -3.49 4.03
C LYS A 57 -15.73 -2.14 4.75
N PRO A 58 -15.90 -1.00 4.06
CA PRO A 58 -15.97 0.30 4.72
C PRO A 58 -17.25 0.44 5.56
N ASN A 59 -17.16 1.17 6.67
CA ASN A 59 -18.29 1.67 7.44
C ASN A 59 -18.38 3.20 7.35
N ASN A 60 -19.31 3.82 8.09
CA ASN A 60 -19.48 5.26 8.07
C ASN A 60 -18.27 6.05 8.58
N THR A 61 -17.48 5.49 9.49
CA THR A 61 -16.36 6.16 10.13
C THR A 61 -15.09 6.10 9.28
N VAL A 62 -14.79 4.94 8.70
CA VAL A 62 -13.55 4.73 7.95
C VAL A 62 -13.70 4.85 6.43
N ALA A 63 -14.90 5.16 5.93
CA ALA A 63 -15.19 5.16 4.49
C ALA A 63 -14.21 6.01 3.69
N ALA A 64 -13.94 7.25 4.09
CA ALA A 64 -13.03 8.13 3.36
C ALA A 64 -11.61 7.57 3.32
N SER A 65 -11.13 6.98 4.42
CA SER A 65 -9.84 6.30 4.50
C SER A 65 -9.79 5.07 3.61
N TRP A 66 -10.80 4.22 3.71
CA TRP A 66 -10.91 2.99 2.94
C TRP A 66 -10.98 3.25 1.43
N PHE A 67 -11.82 4.21 1.00
CA PHE A 67 -11.95 4.58 -0.41
C PHE A 67 -10.72 5.29 -0.95
N SER A 68 -9.91 5.95 -0.13
CA SER A 68 -8.59 6.44 -0.58
C SER A 68 -7.71 5.29 -1.06
N ALA A 69 -7.61 4.20 -0.29
CA ALA A 69 -6.88 3.00 -0.73
C ALA A 69 -7.50 2.36 -1.99
N ALA A 70 -8.83 2.20 -2.03
CA ALA A 70 -9.54 1.61 -3.18
C ALA A 70 -9.40 2.47 -4.45
N ASN A 71 -9.40 3.79 -4.33
CA ASN A 71 -9.23 4.70 -5.46
C ASN A 71 -7.83 4.59 -6.08
N PHE A 72 -6.78 4.49 -5.27
CA PHE A 72 -5.43 4.21 -5.80
C PHE A 72 -5.40 2.88 -6.56
N LEU A 73 -6.00 1.83 -6.00
CA LEU A 73 -6.08 0.50 -6.62
C LEU A 73 -6.91 0.46 -7.90
N ALA A 74 -7.74 1.48 -8.16
CA ALA A 74 -8.43 1.61 -9.45
C ALA A 74 -7.49 1.99 -10.62
N TYR A 75 -6.28 2.47 -10.33
CA TYR A 75 -5.27 2.87 -11.30
C TYR A 75 -4.01 2.00 -11.27
N GLY A 76 -3.63 1.51 -10.07
CA GLY A 76 -2.46 0.69 -9.83
C GLY A 76 -2.82 -0.65 -9.19
N ASN A 77 -1.85 -1.56 -9.10
CA ASN A 77 -2.02 -2.90 -8.57
C ASN A 77 -1.03 -3.27 -7.46
N ASN A 78 -0.36 -2.29 -6.89
CA ASN A 78 0.61 -2.52 -5.81
C ASN A 78 0.52 -1.37 -4.80
N LEU A 79 -0.18 -1.62 -3.71
CA LEU A 79 -0.37 -0.67 -2.62
C LEU A 79 0.08 -1.31 -1.30
N LYS A 80 0.99 -0.66 -0.61
CA LYS A 80 1.39 -1.00 0.76
C LYS A 80 0.56 -0.19 1.73
N VAL A 81 -0.23 -0.90 2.55
CA VAL A 81 -1.17 -0.31 3.50
C VAL A 81 -0.70 -0.61 4.93
N VAL A 82 -0.77 0.39 5.78
CA VAL A 82 -0.62 0.26 7.23
C VAL A 82 -1.91 0.75 7.89
N ARG A 83 -2.54 -0.14 8.66
CA ARG A 83 -3.65 0.22 9.53
C ARG A 83 -3.14 0.90 10.78
N SER A 84 -3.73 2.03 11.13
CA SER A 84 -3.54 2.70 12.41
C SER A 84 -4.85 2.73 13.19
N VAL A 85 -4.79 2.62 14.51
CA VAL A 85 -5.95 2.66 15.41
C VAL A 85 -5.68 3.61 16.57
N GLY A 86 -6.74 4.06 17.23
CA GLY A 86 -6.62 4.85 18.46
C GLY A 86 -6.24 3.99 19.67
N SER A 87 -5.91 4.65 20.76
CA SER A 87 -5.39 4.01 22.00
C SER A 87 -6.41 3.13 22.74
N ASN A 88 -7.71 3.31 22.46
CA ASN A 88 -8.78 2.55 23.10
C ASN A 88 -9.16 1.28 22.32
N ALA A 89 -8.57 1.04 21.17
CA ALA A 89 -8.86 -0.13 20.35
C ALA A 89 -8.53 -1.43 21.10
N LYS A 90 -9.44 -2.42 21.01
CA LYS A 90 -9.29 -3.72 21.69
C LYS A 90 -9.80 -4.85 20.81
N ASN A 91 -9.15 -6.01 20.93
CA ASN A 91 -9.60 -7.25 20.33
C ASN A 91 -10.75 -7.83 21.17
N ALA A 92 -11.77 -8.37 20.52
CA ALA A 92 -12.81 -9.13 21.21
C ALA A 92 -12.22 -10.41 21.79
N VAL A 93 -12.72 -10.84 22.95
CA VAL A 93 -12.22 -11.99 23.71
C VAL A 93 -13.39 -12.82 24.23
N THR A 94 -13.15 -14.08 24.56
CA THR A 94 -14.19 -14.97 25.07
C THR A 94 -14.54 -14.71 26.54
N SER A 95 -13.59 -14.21 27.33
CA SER A 95 -13.87 -13.82 28.71
C SER A 95 -12.92 -12.73 29.21
N GLY A 96 -13.14 -12.22 30.41
CA GLY A 96 -12.24 -11.27 31.06
C GLY A 96 -12.16 -9.89 30.44
N THR A 97 -11.01 -9.26 30.56
CA THR A 97 -10.77 -7.90 30.06
C THR A 97 -10.14 -7.93 28.67
N ALA A 98 -10.81 -7.33 27.69
CA ALA A 98 -10.31 -7.24 26.32
C ALA A 98 -8.95 -6.51 26.26
N ILE A 99 -8.04 -7.04 25.46
CA ILE A 99 -6.66 -6.58 25.28
C ILE A 99 -6.46 -6.05 23.87
N LEU A 100 -5.34 -5.36 23.61
CA LEU A 100 -4.93 -4.96 22.27
C LEU A 100 -3.84 -5.90 21.76
N ILE A 101 -4.15 -6.62 20.68
CA ILE A 101 -3.20 -7.38 19.88
C ILE A 101 -3.16 -6.74 18.51
N LYS A 102 -2.07 -6.05 18.20
CA LYS A 102 -1.94 -5.27 16.96
C LYS A 102 -1.78 -6.15 15.72
N ASN A 103 -0.94 -7.18 15.84
CA ASN A 103 -0.58 -8.07 14.74
C ASN A 103 -0.02 -9.40 15.25
N GLU A 104 0.31 -10.29 14.33
CA GLU A 104 0.83 -11.62 14.65
C GLU A 104 2.17 -11.58 15.37
N ASP A 105 3.06 -10.63 15.02
CA ASP A 105 4.38 -10.51 15.66
C ASP A 105 4.23 -10.19 17.16
N GLN A 106 3.27 -9.32 17.51
CA GLN A 106 2.96 -9.02 18.91
C GLN A 106 2.32 -10.21 19.62
N TRP A 107 1.38 -10.91 18.97
CA TRP A 107 0.79 -12.11 19.53
C TRP A 107 1.85 -13.18 19.80
N GLU A 108 2.74 -13.42 18.86
CA GLU A 108 3.83 -14.39 19.00
C GLU A 108 4.78 -14.04 20.14
N ALA A 109 5.12 -12.76 20.29
CA ALA A 109 6.03 -12.30 21.34
C ALA A 109 5.42 -12.33 22.75
N GLN A 110 4.11 -12.08 22.89
CA GLN A 110 3.47 -11.82 24.17
C GLN A 110 2.45 -12.89 24.59
N TYR A 111 1.80 -13.57 23.65
CA TYR A 111 0.63 -14.40 23.90
C TYR A 111 0.74 -15.82 23.33
N SER A 112 1.81 -16.18 22.68
CA SER A 112 2.00 -17.53 22.08
C SER A 112 1.97 -18.67 23.10
N ASN A 113 2.23 -18.37 24.38
CA ASN A 113 2.13 -19.34 25.49
C ASN A 113 0.80 -19.27 26.24
N GLY A 114 -0.16 -18.50 25.72
CA GLY A 114 -1.48 -18.35 26.33
C GLY A 114 -1.61 -17.11 27.20
N ALA A 115 -2.85 -16.73 27.45
CA ALA A 115 -3.28 -15.65 28.35
C ALA A 115 -4.66 -15.97 28.90
N ALA A 116 -4.75 -16.92 29.82
CA ALA A 116 -6.01 -17.41 30.43
C ALA A 116 -6.94 -16.31 30.98
N SER A 117 -6.40 -15.11 31.24
CA SER A 117 -7.18 -13.97 31.72
C SER A 117 -8.18 -13.40 30.68
N VAL A 118 -8.09 -13.84 29.43
CA VAL A 118 -8.96 -13.42 28.33
C VAL A 118 -9.77 -14.57 27.73
N GLY A 119 -9.70 -15.74 28.34
CA GLY A 119 -10.37 -16.95 27.88
C GLY A 119 -9.61 -17.67 26.76
N GLU A 120 -10.29 -18.53 26.05
CA GLU A 120 -9.73 -19.50 25.12
C GLU A 120 -9.33 -18.85 23.78
N TRP A 121 -10.07 -17.82 23.37
CA TRP A 121 -9.94 -17.20 22.05
C TRP A 121 -9.96 -15.68 22.12
N ALA A 122 -9.20 -15.05 21.24
CA ALA A 122 -9.29 -13.63 20.96
C ALA A 122 -9.47 -13.39 19.46
N ALA A 123 -10.21 -12.35 19.11
CA ALA A 123 -10.29 -11.88 17.72
C ALA A 123 -8.89 -11.50 17.20
N LYS A 124 -8.61 -11.83 15.94
CA LYS A 124 -7.25 -11.64 15.37
C LYS A 124 -6.79 -10.19 15.37
N PHE A 125 -7.73 -9.25 15.17
CA PHE A 125 -7.42 -7.82 15.13
C PHE A 125 -8.43 -7.02 15.95
N PRO A 126 -8.06 -5.83 16.43
CA PRO A 126 -8.94 -4.99 17.22
C PRO A 126 -10.09 -4.41 16.39
N GLY A 127 -11.25 -4.30 17.00
CA GLY A 127 -12.44 -3.71 16.43
C GLY A 127 -13.74 -4.42 16.80
N VAL A 128 -14.86 -3.73 16.60
CA VAL A 128 -16.20 -4.26 16.90
C VAL A 128 -16.61 -5.44 16.02
N LEU A 129 -15.98 -5.64 14.86
CA LEU A 129 -16.23 -6.81 14.01
C LEU A 129 -15.88 -8.12 14.73
N GLY A 130 -14.92 -8.08 15.65
CA GLY A 130 -14.56 -9.21 16.48
C GLY A 130 -15.69 -9.71 17.38
N ASN A 131 -16.64 -8.83 17.75
CA ASN A 131 -17.77 -9.19 18.61
C ASN A 131 -18.82 -10.08 17.90
N SER A 132 -18.80 -10.15 16.57
CA SER A 132 -19.65 -11.03 15.78
C SER A 132 -19.02 -12.40 15.52
N LEU A 133 -17.86 -12.66 16.12
CA LEU A 133 -17.17 -13.94 15.95
C LEU A 133 -17.53 -14.89 17.09
N LYS A 134 -17.81 -16.13 16.71
CA LYS A 134 -17.95 -17.26 17.61
C LYS A 134 -17.03 -18.38 17.16
N VAL A 135 -16.35 -19.01 18.11
CA VAL A 135 -15.66 -20.27 17.88
C VAL A 135 -16.53 -21.38 18.44
N SER A 136 -16.75 -22.43 17.66
CA SER A 136 -17.43 -23.63 18.13
C SER A 136 -16.56 -24.84 17.85
N ALA A 137 -16.39 -25.70 18.84
CA ALA A 137 -15.60 -26.91 18.71
C ALA A 137 -16.36 -28.14 19.22
N CYS A 138 -16.00 -29.29 18.66
CA CYS A 138 -16.64 -30.55 19.00
C CYS A 138 -15.66 -31.72 18.89
N ASP A 139 -15.68 -32.62 19.86
CA ASP A 139 -15.03 -33.93 19.79
C ASP A 139 -16.02 -35.04 19.43
N ALA A 140 -15.57 -36.31 19.47
CA ALA A 140 -16.38 -37.48 19.13
C ALA A 140 -17.69 -37.58 19.93
N SER A 141 -17.64 -37.23 21.21
CA SER A 141 -18.77 -37.40 22.12
C SER A 141 -19.92 -36.42 21.86
N GLY A 142 -19.59 -35.20 21.43
CA GLY A 142 -20.58 -34.16 21.12
C GLY A 142 -21.08 -34.14 19.67
N PHE A 143 -20.39 -34.80 18.76
CA PHE A 143 -20.58 -34.62 17.30
C PHE A 143 -22.02 -34.88 16.82
N SER A 144 -22.70 -35.89 17.35
CA SER A 144 -24.06 -36.24 16.88
C SER A 144 -25.11 -35.17 17.15
N ALA A 145 -24.93 -34.35 18.18
CA ALA A 145 -25.81 -33.26 18.57
C ALA A 145 -25.30 -31.87 18.14
N TRP A 146 -24.07 -31.79 17.66
CA TRP A 146 -23.43 -30.51 17.33
C TRP A 146 -24.10 -29.81 16.11
N THR A 147 -24.33 -28.53 16.24
CA THR A 147 -25.02 -27.70 15.21
C THR A 147 -24.32 -27.74 13.85
N TYR A 148 -22.99 -27.77 13.86
CA TYR A 148 -22.17 -27.65 12.64
C TYR A 148 -21.70 -29.02 12.10
N ARG A 149 -22.26 -30.12 12.57
CA ARG A 149 -21.87 -31.49 12.13
C ARG A 149 -21.95 -31.72 10.63
N THR A 150 -22.88 -31.03 9.94
CA THR A 150 -23.07 -31.15 8.49
C THR A 150 -21.98 -30.50 7.66
N GLU A 151 -21.11 -29.74 8.29
CA GLU A 151 -19.93 -29.13 7.66
C GLU A 151 -18.76 -30.12 7.53
N PHE A 152 -18.87 -31.32 8.12
CA PHE A 152 -17.82 -32.32 8.20
C PHE A 152 -18.32 -33.70 7.76
N ASP A 153 -17.42 -34.48 7.13
CA ASP A 153 -17.76 -35.78 6.54
C ASP A 153 -17.89 -36.90 7.58
N ALA A 154 -17.17 -36.79 8.73
CA ALA A 154 -17.17 -37.81 9.77
C ALA A 154 -16.95 -37.17 11.16
N ALA A 155 -17.27 -37.90 12.20
CA ALA A 155 -16.94 -37.52 13.57
C ALA A 155 -15.43 -37.59 13.81
N PRO A 156 -14.87 -36.67 14.63
CA PRO A 156 -13.47 -36.77 15.06
C PRO A 156 -13.30 -37.99 16.01
N GLY A 157 -12.06 -38.46 16.17
CA GLY A 157 -11.79 -39.64 16.99
C GLY A 157 -10.38 -39.63 17.59
N THR A 158 -9.65 -40.72 17.38
CA THR A 158 -8.25 -40.81 17.71
C THR A 158 -7.44 -40.76 16.40
N SER A 159 -6.46 -39.88 16.33
CA SER A 159 -5.64 -39.70 15.14
C SER A 159 -4.83 -40.94 14.77
N ASP A 160 -4.60 -41.17 13.48
CA ASP A 160 -3.73 -42.25 13.01
C ASP A 160 -2.33 -42.18 13.62
N PHE A 161 -1.87 -41.00 13.99
CA PHE A 161 -0.58 -40.82 14.66
C PHE A 161 -0.54 -41.52 16.01
N LEU A 162 -1.57 -41.34 16.86
CA LEU A 162 -1.69 -41.98 18.14
C LEU A 162 -2.02 -43.47 18.04
N VAL A 163 -2.85 -43.88 17.10
CA VAL A 163 -3.11 -45.27 16.79
C VAL A 163 -1.82 -46.00 16.44
N ASN A 164 -0.94 -45.41 15.66
CA ASN A 164 0.37 -45.98 15.31
C ASN A 164 1.34 -46.04 16.51
N LEU A 165 1.14 -45.20 17.53
CA LEU A 165 1.86 -45.30 18.82
C LEU A 165 1.29 -46.40 19.75
N GLY A 166 0.21 -47.07 19.32
CA GLY A 166 -0.47 -48.10 20.12
C GLY A 166 -1.59 -47.56 21.03
N ASN A 167 -1.99 -46.32 20.86
CA ASN A 167 -3.08 -45.70 21.64
C ASN A 167 -4.31 -45.51 20.74
N THR A 168 -5.34 -46.33 20.92
CA THR A 168 -6.58 -46.30 20.14
C THR A 168 -7.71 -45.51 20.80
N GLU A 169 -7.53 -45.13 22.09
CA GLU A 169 -8.56 -44.51 22.92
C GLU A 169 -8.21 -43.08 23.34
N ALA A 170 -7.20 -42.47 22.71
CA ALA A 170 -6.70 -41.17 23.14
C ALA A 170 -7.71 -40.01 22.99
N GLY A 171 -8.67 -40.11 22.07
CA GLY A 171 -9.71 -39.10 21.84
C GLY A 171 -9.16 -37.70 21.56
N ASP A 172 -8.05 -37.63 20.84
CA ASP A 172 -7.31 -36.39 20.61
C ASP A 172 -7.89 -35.48 19.54
N GLU A 173 -8.65 -36.03 18.58
CA GLU A 173 -9.18 -35.22 17.49
C GLU A 173 -10.41 -34.41 17.87
N MET A 174 -10.56 -33.27 17.22
CA MET A 174 -11.74 -32.42 17.28
C MET A 174 -11.95 -31.65 15.97
N HIS A 175 -13.15 -31.15 15.80
CA HIS A 175 -13.50 -30.17 14.74
C HIS A 175 -13.67 -28.79 15.36
N ILE A 176 -13.25 -27.76 14.64
CA ILE A 176 -13.42 -26.36 15.04
C ILE A 176 -13.99 -25.59 13.87
N VAL A 177 -14.97 -24.72 14.13
CA VAL A 177 -15.50 -23.74 13.20
C VAL A 177 -15.41 -22.34 13.79
N VAL A 178 -15.15 -21.36 12.92
CA VAL A 178 -15.30 -19.94 13.23
C VAL A 178 -16.55 -19.44 12.51
N VAL A 179 -17.43 -18.78 13.23
CA VAL A 179 -18.77 -18.42 12.79
C VAL A 179 -18.99 -16.92 12.90
N ASP A 180 -19.67 -16.34 11.93
CA ASP A 180 -20.22 -14.99 11.97
C ASP A 180 -21.55 -15.01 12.73
N GLU A 181 -21.49 -14.84 14.05
CA GLU A 181 -22.65 -15.03 14.93
C GLU A 181 -23.76 -14.04 14.64
N ASP A 182 -23.44 -12.75 14.52
CA ASP A 182 -24.40 -11.66 14.29
C ASP A 182 -24.55 -11.25 12.82
N GLY A 183 -23.78 -11.85 11.91
CA GLY A 183 -23.84 -11.53 10.48
C GLY A 183 -23.12 -10.25 10.06
N LEU A 184 -22.23 -9.70 10.89
CA LEU A 184 -21.50 -8.45 10.55
C LEU A 184 -20.47 -8.64 9.42
N TRP A 185 -20.01 -9.85 9.17
CA TRP A 185 -19.06 -10.19 8.10
C TRP A 185 -19.76 -10.50 6.78
N THR A 186 -20.78 -11.35 6.85
CA THR A 186 -21.42 -11.93 5.67
C THR A 186 -22.76 -11.28 5.34
N GLY A 187 -23.40 -10.65 6.31
CA GLY A 187 -24.77 -10.17 6.25
C GLY A 187 -25.80 -11.21 6.69
N THR A 188 -25.37 -12.45 7.02
CA THR A 188 -26.25 -13.53 7.46
C THR A 188 -25.73 -14.12 8.76
N PRO A 189 -26.47 -13.97 9.89
CA PRO A 189 -26.09 -14.55 11.16
C PRO A 189 -25.92 -16.08 11.10
N GLY A 190 -24.95 -16.60 11.83
CA GLY A 190 -24.67 -18.04 11.93
C GLY A 190 -23.90 -18.62 10.74
N THR A 191 -23.38 -17.80 9.83
CA THR A 191 -22.59 -18.28 8.69
C THR A 191 -21.21 -18.75 9.13
N VAL A 192 -20.81 -19.98 8.72
CA VAL A 192 -19.47 -20.52 8.97
C VAL A 192 -18.46 -19.78 8.08
N LEU A 193 -17.44 -19.16 8.71
CA LEU A 193 -16.36 -18.42 8.04
C LEU A 193 -15.16 -19.31 7.76
N GLU A 194 -14.77 -20.15 8.73
CA GLU A 194 -13.65 -21.09 8.62
C GLU A 194 -13.99 -22.41 9.30
N LYS A 195 -13.42 -23.50 8.80
CA LYS A 195 -13.53 -24.83 9.40
C LYS A 195 -12.19 -25.54 9.43
N PHE A 196 -11.93 -26.19 10.54
CA PHE A 196 -10.71 -26.95 10.79
C PHE A 196 -11.10 -28.37 11.20
N ALA A 197 -10.86 -29.32 10.27
CA ALA A 197 -11.24 -30.71 10.44
C ALA A 197 -10.09 -31.51 11.02
N PHE A 198 -10.41 -32.46 11.93
CA PHE A 198 -9.49 -33.44 12.50
C PHE A 198 -8.20 -32.80 13.02
N VAL A 199 -8.36 -31.74 13.83
CA VAL A 199 -7.24 -31.12 14.54
C VAL A 199 -7.05 -31.81 15.88
N SER A 200 -5.80 -31.95 16.34
CA SER A 200 -5.46 -32.71 17.52
C SER A 200 -5.25 -31.84 18.76
N LYS A 201 -5.61 -32.33 19.92
CA LYS A 201 -5.30 -31.78 21.24
C LYS A 201 -3.83 -31.98 21.62
N GLY A 202 -3.12 -32.94 20.98
CA GLY A 202 -1.73 -33.27 21.24
C GLY A 202 -0.74 -32.35 20.49
N SER A 203 0.29 -31.89 21.22
CA SER A 203 1.20 -30.84 20.72
C SER A 203 2.15 -31.28 19.62
N ASP A 204 2.47 -32.56 19.51
CA ASP A 204 3.42 -33.13 18.54
C ASP A 204 2.78 -34.06 17.50
N VAL A 205 1.44 -34.16 17.51
CA VAL A 205 0.68 -34.96 16.56
C VAL A 205 0.83 -34.45 15.15
N LYS A 206 1.04 -35.38 14.21
CA LYS A 206 1.18 -35.08 12.78
C LYS A 206 0.08 -35.73 11.96
N LYS A 207 -0.34 -35.06 10.89
CA LYS A 207 -1.21 -35.65 9.87
C LYS A 207 -0.43 -36.64 9.00
N ALA A 208 -1.13 -37.42 8.19
CA ALA A 208 -0.53 -38.41 7.29
C ALA A 208 0.49 -37.82 6.30
N ASP A 209 0.35 -36.55 5.94
CA ASP A 209 1.27 -35.80 5.08
C ASP A 209 2.48 -35.21 5.83
N GLY A 210 2.60 -35.45 7.15
CA GLY A 210 3.65 -34.93 8.02
C GLY A 210 3.42 -33.50 8.51
N SER A 211 2.34 -32.84 8.10
CA SER A 211 1.99 -31.49 8.59
C SER A 211 1.54 -31.53 10.05
N ASN A 212 1.60 -30.39 10.74
CA ASN A 212 1.19 -30.29 12.14
C ASN A 212 -0.35 -30.44 12.26
N ALA A 213 -0.80 -31.30 13.19
CA ALA A 213 -2.20 -31.49 13.50
C ALA A 213 -2.63 -30.74 14.76
N PHE A 214 -1.70 -30.23 15.58
CA PHE A 214 -2.01 -29.53 16.83
C PHE A 214 -2.89 -28.32 16.57
N TYR A 215 -4.07 -28.29 17.17
CA TYR A 215 -5.10 -27.31 16.90
C TYR A 215 -4.62 -25.86 17.11
N ARG A 216 -3.81 -25.59 18.15
CA ARG A 216 -3.22 -24.27 18.40
C ARG A 216 -2.41 -23.77 17.21
N ASP A 217 -1.57 -24.64 16.67
CA ASP A 217 -0.67 -24.28 15.57
C ASP A 217 -1.40 -24.22 14.23
N VAL A 218 -2.42 -25.06 14.03
CA VAL A 218 -3.29 -25.01 12.85
C VAL A 218 -4.10 -23.72 12.83
N LEU A 219 -4.62 -23.28 13.96
CA LEU A 219 -5.39 -22.02 14.09
C LEU A 219 -4.55 -20.75 13.98
N ARG A 220 -3.22 -20.81 14.03
CA ARG A 220 -2.37 -19.68 13.62
C ARG A 220 -2.67 -19.22 12.19
N GLY A 221 -3.08 -20.15 11.31
CA GLY A 221 -3.54 -19.87 9.97
C GLY A 221 -4.92 -19.21 9.87
N SER A 222 -5.70 -19.12 10.95
CA SER A 222 -6.99 -18.45 10.98
C SER A 222 -6.85 -16.97 10.62
N ARG A 223 -7.83 -16.44 9.90
CA ARG A 223 -7.92 -15.01 9.55
C ARG A 223 -8.72 -14.21 10.57
N TYR A 224 -9.38 -14.88 11.51
CA TYR A 224 -10.38 -14.27 12.40
C TYR A 224 -10.02 -14.36 13.87
N VAL A 225 -9.33 -15.42 14.32
CA VAL A 225 -9.09 -15.66 15.74
C VAL A 225 -7.65 -16.05 16.05
N TYR A 226 -7.23 -15.75 17.27
CA TYR A 226 -6.04 -16.29 17.92
C TYR A 226 -6.46 -17.25 19.02
N TRP A 227 -5.68 -18.33 19.19
CA TRP A 227 -5.70 -19.15 20.38
C TRP A 227 -5.09 -18.38 21.55
N MET A 228 -5.74 -18.44 22.75
CA MET A 228 -5.28 -17.76 23.95
C MET A 228 -5.16 -18.70 25.15
N ASP A 229 -5.95 -19.79 25.21
CA ASP A 229 -5.84 -20.82 26.26
C ASP A 229 -6.47 -22.12 25.77
N HIS A 230 -6.22 -23.19 26.54
CA HIS A 230 -6.85 -24.48 26.30
C HIS A 230 -8.29 -24.49 26.81
N PRO A 231 -9.29 -24.90 26.00
CA PRO A 231 -10.70 -24.85 26.36
C PRO A 231 -11.08 -25.71 27.55
N ALA A 232 -10.41 -26.82 27.76
CA ALA A 232 -10.72 -27.72 28.84
C ALA A 232 -9.55 -28.62 29.22
N GLY A 233 -9.56 -29.05 30.39
CA GLY A 233 -9.09 -30.30 30.94
C GLY A 233 -7.61 -30.59 30.96
N THR A 234 -7.38 -31.77 31.44
CA THR A 234 -6.06 -32.35 31.65
C THR A 234 -5.49 -32.82 30.29
N ASN A 235 -4.19 -32.73 30.14
CA ASN A 235 -3.40 -33.22 29.01
C ASN A 235 -3.53 -32.47 27.69
N TRP A 236 -4.41 -31.48 27.56
CA TRP A 236 -4.42 -30.62 26.35
C TRP A 236 -3.06 -29.92 26.17
N GLY A 237 -2.50 -30.00 24.96
CA GLY A 237 -1.16 -29.48 24.67
C GLY A 237 0.00 -30.38 25.12
N SER A 238 -0.28 -31.54 25.77
CA SER A 238 0.74 -32.52 26.09
C SER A 238 1.19 -33.30 24.84
N ALA A 239 2.42 -33.83 24.87
CA ALA A 239 2.93 -34.67 23.81
C ALA A 239 2.20 -36.05 23.78
N ALA A 240 2.07 -36.59 22.56
CA ALA A 240 1.45 -37.88 22.33
C ALA A 240 2.24 -39.03 23.00
N SER A 241 1.52 -40.02 23.55
CA SER A 241 2.13 -41.24 24.09
C SER A 241 1.16 -42.41 23.97
N ALA A 242 1.67 -43.65 24.14
CA ALA A 242 0.88 -44.86 24.05
C ALA A 242 -0.21 -44.98 25.17
N SER A 243 -0.20 -44.12 26.17
CA SER A 243 -1.12 -44.19 27.32
C SER A 243 -1.77 -42.83 27.67
N ILE A 244 -1.59 -41.82 26.85
CA ILE A 244 -2.21 -40.52 27.13
C ILE A 244 -3.69 -40.56 26.77
N GLU A 245 -4.51 -40.01 27.63
CA GLU A 245 -5.93 -39.71 27.34
C GLU A 245 -6.12 -38.20 27.42
N TYR A 246 -6.73 -37.61 26.40
CA TYR A 246 -7.06 -36.19 26.38
C TYR A 246 -8.49 -36.01 26.88
N ASP A 247 -8.68 -35.11 27.84
CA ASP A 247 -10.01 -34.80 28.33
C ASP A 247 -10.98 -34.44 27.20
N GLY A 248 -12.20 -35.01 27.32
CA GLY A 248 -13.28 -34.73 26.35
C GLY A 248 -13.78 -33.31 26.46
N LEU A 249 -14.17 -32.74 25.31
CA LEU A 249 -14.83 -31.45 25.21
C LEU A 249 -16.35 -31.60 25.12
N GLY A 250 -16.83 -32.68 24.48
CA GLY A 250 -18.20 -32.73 24.00
C GLY A 250 -18.37 -31.76 22.81
N SER A 251 -19.26 -30.81 22.97
CA SER A 251 -19.37 -29.65 22.09
C SER A 251 -19.46 -28.38 22.92
N ASP A 252 -18.73 -27.34 22.54
CA ASP A 252 -18.74 -26.04 23.22
C ASP A 252 -18.69 -24.89 22.26
N ASP A 253 -19.25 -23.74 22.65
CA ASP A 253 -19.40 -22.53 21.90
C ASP A 253 -18.83 -21.34 22.69
N TRP A 254 -17.96 -20.54 22.06
CA TRP A 254 -17.34 -19.36 22.65
C TRP A 254 -17.63 -18.14 21.80
N SER A 255 -18.59 -17.31 22.21
CA SER A 255 -18.85 -16.00 21.59
C SER A 255 -17.81 -14.98 22.06
N LEU A 256 -17.26 -14.23 21.15
CA LEU A 256 -16.28 -13.17 21.44
C LEU A 256 -17.02 -11.85 21.70
N ALA A 257 -16.54 -11.09 22.69
CA ALA A 257 -17.13 -9.83 23.09
C ALA A 257 -16.08 -8.80 23.51
N ASN A 258 -16.54 -7.58 23.84
CA ASN A 258 -15.71 -6.49 24.35
C ASN A 258 -14.65 -5.95 23.37
N GLY A 259 -14.70 -6.31 22.09
CA GLY A 259 -13.91 -5.69 21.05
C GLY A 259 -14.33 -4.23 20.84
N VAL A 260 -13.36 -3.34 20.75
CA VAL A 260 -13.58 -1.89 20.60
C VAL A 260 -12.88 -1.40 19.35
N SER A 261 -13.64 -0.74 18.48
CA SER A 261 -13.06 0.07 17.40
C SER A 261 -12.70 1.44 17.96
N ASP A 262 -11.48 1.87 17.67
CA ASP A 262 -11.06 3.26 17.82
C ASP A 262 -10.49 3.70 16.47
N ASP A 263 -11.42 4.06 15.56
CA ASP A 263 -11.16 4.33 14.15
C ASP A 263 -10.71 5.77 13.90
N ALA A 264 -10.45 6.54 14.97
CA ALA A 264 -9.92 7.90 14.95
C ALA A 264 -8.49 7.92 15.54
N PRO A 265 -7.50 7.34 14.85
CA PRO A 265 -6.12 7.34 15.35
C PRO A 265 -5.61 8.77 15.51
N SER A 266 -4.84 9.01 16.58
CA SER A 266 -4.18 10.28 16.80
C SER A 266 -3.14 10.57 15.70
N THR A 267 -2.76 11.84 15.56
CA THR A 267 -1.67 12.25 14.67
C THR A 267 -0.39 11.43 14.94
N GLY A 268 -0.04 11.22 16.21
CA GLY A 268 1.13 10.42 16.59
C GLY A 268 1.01 8.95 16.18
N ALA A 269 -0.17 8.34 16.30
CA ALA A 269 -0.39 6.95 15.86
C ALA A 269 -0.26 6.80 14.34
N LEU A 270 -0.71 7.79 13.57
CA LEU A 270 -0.53 7.84 12.12
C LEU A 270 0.93 8.07 11.73
N GLN A 271 1.67 8.92 12.46
CA GLN A 271 3.09 9.14 12.25
C GLN A 271 3.90 7.86 12.52
N THR A 272 3.59 7.11 13.59
CA THR A 272 4.19 5.79 13.84
C THR A 272 3.95 4.82 12.68
N GLY A 273 2.77 4.90 12.03
CA GLY A 273 2.51 4.14 10.80
C GLY A 273 3.43 4.56 9.64
N TRP A 274 3.72 5.85 9.49
CA TRP A 274 4.64 6.37 8.47
C TRP A 274 6.10 6.03 8.75
N ASP A 275 6.52 5.88 10.02
CA ASP A 275 7.87 5.46 10.40
C ASP A 275 8.23 4.08 9.83
N LEU A 276 7.23 3.20 9.62
CA LEU A 276 7.45 1.91 8.96
C LEU A 276 7.90 2.05 7.49
N PHE A 277 7.61 3.18 6.87
CA PHE A 277 8.06 3.51 5.52
C PHE A 277 9.38 4.26 5.48
N ALA A 278 9.96 4.66 6.61
CA ALA A 278 11.13 5.55 6.64
C ALA A 278 12.39 4.93 6.00
N ASN A 279 12.57 3.62 6.08
CA ASN A 279 13.76 2.94 5.55
C ASN A 279 13.56 2.49 4.10
N ALA A 280 14.22 3.15 3.16
CA ALA A 280 14.18 2.84 1.73
C ALA A 280 14.85 1.49 1.35
N GLU A 281 15.72 0.95 2.20
CA GLU A 281 16.38 -0.34 1.94
C GLU A 281 15.45 -1.53 2.25
N ILE A 282 14.51 -1.35 3.18
CA ILE A 282 13.59 -2.40 3.63
C ILE A 282 12.28 -2.33 2.85
N VAL A 283 11.77 -1.12 2.62
CA VAL A 283 10.44 -0.91 2.04
C VAL A 283 10.53 -0.09 0.76
N ASP A 284 10.26 -0.73 -0.36
CA ASP A 284 10.17 -0.05 -1.66
C ASP A 284 8.78 0.57 -1.85
N VAL A 285 8.72 1.91 -1.97
CA VAL A 285 7.52 2.70 -2.29
C VAL A 285 7.92 3.92 -3.12
N ASN A 286 7.00 4.43 -3.94
CA ASN A 286 7.27 5.54 -4.84
C ASN A 286 6.23 6.66 -4.72
N LEU A 287 4.99 6.34 -4.34
CA LEU A 287 3.85 7.24 -4.33
C LEU A 287 3.15 7.13 -2.96
N LEU A 288 3.34 8.12 -2.10
CA LEU A 288 2.72 8.17 -0.77
C LEU A 288 1.51 9.10 -0.83
N PHE A 289 0.40 8.75 -0.20
CA PHE A 289 -0.76 9.63 -0.16
C PHE A 289 -1.38 9.69 1.24
N ASN A 290 -1.85 10.89 1.62
CA ASN A 290 -2.32 11.16 2.97
C ASN A 290 -3.73 10.62 3.26
N GLY A 291 -4.56 10.35 2.23
CA GLY A 291 -5.98 10.08 2.42
C GLY A 291 -6.69 11.26 3.09
N PRO A 292 -7.69 10.99 3.95
CA PRO A 292 -8.45 12.02 4.66
C PRO A 292 -7.78 12.52 5.94
N ASN A 293 -6.54 12.11 6.23
CA ASN A 293 -5.85 12.48 7.46
C ASN A 293 -5.54 13.97 7.52
N ALA A 294 -5.35 14.50 8.72
CA ALA A 294 -4.99 15.90 8.94
C ALA A 294 -3.73 16.31 8.16
N LEU A 295 -3.63 17.58 7.77
CA LEU A 295 -2.49 18.11 7.02
C LEU A 295 -1.16 17.99 7.78
N ALA A 296 -1.17 17.98 9.12
CA ALA A 296 0.01 17.72 9.92
C ALA A 296 0.58 16.30 9.72
N VAL A 297 -0.29 15.32 9.46
CA VAL A 297 0.15 13.96 9.06
C VAL A 297 0.70 13.98 7.63
N GLY A 298 0.04 14.72 6.73
CA GLY A 298 0.52 14.95 5.36
C GLY A 298 1.90 15.62 5.32
N GLN A 299 2.13 16.59 6.22
CA GLN A 299 3.43 17.22 6.40
C GLN A 299 4.50 16.19 6.78
N TYR A 300 4.23 15.36 7.79
CA TYR A 300 5.14 14.30 8.23
C TYR A 300 5.43 13.27 7.12
N MET A 301 4.40 12.85 6.40
CA MET A 301 4.54 11.96 5.24
C MET A 301 5.47 12.56 4.16
N ILE A 302 5.30 13.85 3.84
CA ILE A 302 6.15 14.54 2.85
C ILE A 302 7.59 14.68 3.37
N GLN A 303 7.79 14.94 4.66
CA GLN A 303 9.13 14.95 5.28
C GLN A 303 9.79 13.57 5.19
N THR A 304 9.04 12.50 5.41
CA THR A 304 9.52 11.12 5.20
C THR A 304 9.91 10.90 3.74
N ALA A 305 9.07 11.34 2.78
CA ALA A 305 9.40 11.26 1.35
C ALA A 305 10.67 12.04 0.99
N GLN A 306 10.85 13.22 1.57
CA GLN A 306 12.04 14.06 1.36
C GLN A 306 13.31 13.43 1.97
N ALA A 307 13.20 12.81 3.13
CA ALA A 307 14.32 12.11 3.76
C ALA A 307 14.75 10.87 2.97
N ARG A 308 13.78 10.15 2.41
CA ARG A 308 14.02 8.97 1.56
C ARG A 308 14.59 9.32 0.19
N MET A 309 14.14 10.40 -0.43
CA MET A 309 14.48 10.88 -1.79
C MET A 309 14.04 9.94 -2.94
N ASP A 310 13.33 8.84 -2.68
CA ASP A 310 12.90 7.83 -3.66
C ASP A 310 11.38 7.78 -3.90
N CYS A 311 10.62 8.67 -3.28
CA CYS A 311 9.16 8.72 -3.40
C CYS A 311 8.62 10.16 -3.37
N VAL A 312 7.32 10.31 -3.72
CA VAL A 312 6.59 11.59 -3.72
C VAL A 312 5.32 11.45 -2.89
N GLY A 313 5.05 12.44 -2.04
CA GLY A 313 3.87 12.51 -1.18
C GLY A 313 2.75 13.37 -1.77
N PHE A 314 1.51 12.88 -1.71
CA PHE A 314 0.31 13.53 -2.25
C PHE A 314 -0.66 13.88 -1.13
N VAL A 315 -1.14 15.13 -1.12
CA VAL A 315 -2.08 15.65 -0.12
C VAL A 315 -3.23 16.40 -0.78
N SER A 316 -4.38 16.41 -0.12
CA SER A 316 -5.55 17.25 -0.48
C SER A 316 -5.81 18.27 0.62
N PRO A 317 -6.48 19.39 0.34
CA PRO A 317 -6.91 20.34 1.37
C PRO A 317 -7.93 19.70 2.32
N LEU A 318 -8.23 20.37 3.43
CA LEU A 318 -9.26 19.93 4.36
C LEU A 318 -10.65 19.95 3.69
N LEU A 319 -11.52 19.02 4.05
CA LEU A 319 -12.88 18.98 3.51
C LEU A 319 -13.64 20.28 3.81
N ALA A 320 -13.44 20.85 4.99
CA ALA A 320 -14.08 22.10 5.39
C ALA A 320 -13.68 23.30 4.52
N SER A 321 -12.49 23.30 3.95
CA SER A 321 -11.99 24.36 3.06
C SER A 321 -12.64 24.34 1.68
N VAL A 322 -13.27 23.23 1.29
CA VAL A 322 -13.83 23.03 -0.07
C VAL A 322 -15.32 22.72 -0.09
N LEU A 323 -15.92 22.31 1.03
CA LEU A 323 -17.33 21.92 1.10
C LEU A 323 -18.13 22.93 1.93
N ASN A 324 -19.25 23.41 1.36
CA ASN A 324 -20.11 24.44 1.99
C ASN A 324 -19.36 25.76 2.31
N ASN A 325 -18.40 26.13 1.49
CA ASN A 325 -17.51 27.27 1.69
C ASN A 325 -17.55 28.24 0.48
N ALA A 326 -18.72 28.41 -0.12
CA ALA A 326 -18.92 29.10 -1.40
C ALA A 326 -18.31 30.53 -1.43
N GLY A 327 -17.33 30.70 -2.35
CA GLY A 327 -16.64 31.96 -2.60
C GLY A 327 -15.35 32.17 -1.80
N SER A 328 -14.98 31.25 -0.88
CA SER A 328 -13.74 31.30 -0.10
C SER A 328 -12.85 30.07 -0.34
N GLU A 329 -13.29 29.14 -1.18
CA GLU A 329 -12.60 27.85 -1.36
C GLU A 329 -11.15 28.03 -1.81
N ALA A 330 -10.88 28.87 -2.79
CA ALA A 330 -9.52 29.10 -3.28
C ALA A 330 -8.60 29.70 -2.22
N GLU A 331 -9.08 30.67 -1.45
CA GLU A 331 -8.33 31.33 -0.37
C GLU A 331 -8.04 30.37 0.77
N ASP A 332 -9.02 29.58 1.19
CA ASP A 332 -8.87 28.61 2.28
C ASP A 332 -7.96 27.43 1.88
N ILE A 333 -8.00 26.95 0.63
CA ILE A 333 -7.05 25.97 0.11
C ILE A 333 -5.61 26.52 0.14
N ILE A 334 -5.43 27.80 -0.21
CA ILE A 334 -4.13 28.46 -0.16
C ILE A 334 -3.65 28.58 1.28
N THR A 335 -4.53 28.89 2.21
CA THR A 335 -4.26 28.95 3.66
C THR A 335 -3.87 27.56 4.19
N ASP A 336 -4.60 26.51 3.83
CA ASP A 336 -4.23 25.11 4.12
C ASP A 336 -2.82 24.78 3.64
N ARG A 337 -2.45 25.25 2.44
CA ARG A 337 -1.14 25.04 1.84
C ARG A 337 -0.03 25.80 2.55
N GLN A 338 -0.26 27.07 2.89
CA GLN A 338 0.77 27.99 3.39
C GLN A 338 0.96 27.89 4.90
N ASP A 339 -0.12 27.82 5.64
CA ASP A 339 -0.11 27.93 7.10
C ASP A 339 -0.15 26.56 7.79
N THR A 340 -0.99 25.64 7.29
CA THR A 340 -1.19 24.34 7.95
C THR A 340 -0.20 23.29 7.45
N LEU A 341 -0.11 23.08 6.13
CA LEU A 341 0.84 22.15 5.55
C LEU A 341 2.27 22.67 5.61
N ASN A 342 2.47 23.95 5.27
CA ASN A 342 3.72 24.72 5.37
C ASN A 342 4.99 23.96 4.93
N VAL A 343 4.94 23.34 3.75
CA VAL A 343 6.04 22.54 3.20
C VAL A 343 6.51 23.17 1.90
N ASN A 344 7.82 23.30 1.71
CA ASN A 344 8.43 23.82 0.49
C ASN A 344 9.45 22.80 -0.04
N THR A 345 8.97 21.82 -0.82
CA THR A 345 9.79 20.75 -1.35
C THR A 345 9.24 20.23 -2.67
N SER A 346 10.11 19.66 -3.51
CA SER A 346 9.70 18.97 -4.74
C SER A 346 9.19 17.55 -4.52
N TYR A 347 9.31 17.02 -3.29
CA TYR A 347 8.82 15.68 -2.93
C TYR A 347 7.37 15.67 -2.45
N GLY A 348 6.67 16.79 -2.50
CA GLY A 348 5.27 16.93 -2.16
C GLY A 348 4.45 17.47 -3.33
N VAL A 349 3.18 17.07 -3.40
CA VAL A 349 2.18 17.48 -4.39
C VAL A 349 0.86 17.73 -3.67
N MET A 350 0.16 18.83 -3.98
CA MET A 350 -1.15 19.13 -3.44
C MET A 350 -2.15 19.33 -4.58
N ASP A 351 -3.32 18.72 -4.45
CA ASP A 351 -4.47 18.91 -5.31
C ASP A 351 -5.47 19.94 -4.73
N SER A 352 -6.57 20.23 -5.45
CA SER A 352 -7.53 21.27 -5.09
C SER A 352 -8.78 20.73 -4.38
N GLY A 353 -8.87 19.46 -3.98
CA GLY A 353 -10.10 19.13 -3.27
C GLY A 353 -10.53 17.67 -3.12
N TRP A 354 -11.84 17.51 -3.08
CA TRP A 354 -12.53 16.27 -2.78
C TRP A 354 -13.56 15.94 -3.84
N LYS A 355 -13.79 14.64 -4.06
CA LYS A 355 -14.82 14.12 -4.96
C LYS A 355 -15.94 13.45 -4.17
N TYR A 356 -17.15 13.47 -4.73
CA TYR A 356 -18.30 12.71 -4.27
C TYR A 356 -18.41 11.45 -5.10
N GLN A 357 -18.34 10.29 -4.48
CA GLN A 357 -18.39 8.99 -5.15
C GLN A 357 -19.39 8.05 -4.49
N TYR A 358 -19.85 7.05 -5.25
CA TYR A 358 -20.77 6.02 -4.78
C TYR A 358 -20.04 4.95 -3.98
N ASP A 359 -20.56 4.68 -2.78
CA ASP A 359 -20.16 3.58 -1.90
C ASP A 359 -21.09 2.38 -2.16
N LYS A 360 -20.63 1.44 -2.98
CA LYS A 360 -21.39 0.25 -3.37
C LYS A 360 -21.64 -0.76 -2.24
N TYR A 361 -20.91 -0.63 -1.12
CA TYR A 361 -21.03 -1.54 0.02
C TYR A 361 -22.14 -1.14 0.97
N ASN A 362 -22.45 0.17 1.05
CA ASN A 362 -23.44 0.74 1.95
C ASN A 362 -24.59 1.43 1.22
N ASP A 363 -24.61 1.42 -0.13
CA ASP A 363 -25.61 2.11 -0.98
C ASP A 363 -25.73 3.61 -0.65
N LEU A 364 -24.61 4.28 -0.51
CA LEU A 364 -24.51 5.69 -0.12
C LEU A 364 -23.50 6.42 -0.99
N TYR A 365 -23.51 7.74 -0.91
CA TYR A 365 -22.48 8.57 -1.53
C TYR A 365 -21.55 9.16 -0.46
N ARG A 366 -20.25 9.23 -0.77
CA ARG A 366 -19.21 9.66 0.16
C ARG A 366 -18.32 10.75 -0.44
N TRP A 367 -17.90 11.68 0.42
CA TRP A 367 -16.80 12.58 0.11
C TRP A 367 -15.48 11.86 0.37
N VAL A 368 -14.59 11.88 -0.62
CA VAL A 368 -13.27 11.25 -0.56
C VAL A 368 -12.23 12.21 -1.12
N PRO A 369 -11.05 12.38 -0.49
CA PRO A 369 -10.01 13.27 -0.99
C PRO A 369 -9.41 12.74 -2.29
N LEU A 370 -8.89 13.63 -3.11
CA LEU A 370 -8.36 13.33 -4.44
C LEU A 370 -6.91 12.85 -4.43
N ASN A 371 -6.15 13.01 -3.34
CA ASN A 371 -4.72 12.70 -3.30
C ASN A 371 -4.38 11.28 -3.72
N ALA A 372 -5.20 10.30 -3.37
CA ALA A 372 -5.05 8.92 -3.78
C ALA A 372 -5.28 8.71 -5.28
N ASP A 373 -6.23 9.44 -5.87
CA ASP A 373 -6.46 9.44 -7.31
C ASP A 373 -5.27 10.05 -8.06
N ILE A 374 -4.71 11.17 -7.55
CA ILE A 374 -3.55 11.84 -8.18
C ILE A 374 -2.32 10.92 -8.14
N ALA A 375 -2.06 10.27 -6.99
CA ALA A 375 -1.03 9.23 -6.89
C ALA A 375 -1.30 8.07 -7.87
N GLY A 376 -2.55 7.64 -7.97
CA GLY A 376 -3.00 6.61 -8.91
C GLY A 376 -2.82 7.01 -10.38
N LEU A 377 -3.06 8.28 -10.75
CA LEU A 377 -2.78 8.79 -12.09
C LEU A 377 -1.29 8.71 -12.43
N CYS A 378 -0.40 8.92 -11.45
CA CYS A 378 1.03 8.70 -11.64
C CYS A 378 1.32 7.21 -11.93
N ALA A 379 0.75 6.29 -11.15
CA ALA A 379 0.90 4.84 -11.39
C ALA A 379 0.35 4.40 -12.76
N ARG A 380 -0.81 4.94 -13.15
CA ARG A 380 -1.38 4.70 -14.49
C ARG A 380 -0.50 5.26 -15.61
N THR A 381 0.09 6.43 -15.39
CA THR A 381 0.99 7.04 -16.38
C THR A 381 2.20 6.15 -16.65
N ASP A 382 2.74 5.48 -15.64
CA ASP A 382 3.83 4.52 -15.78
C ASP A 382 3.46 3.32 -16.66
N THR A 383 2.19 2.91 -16.61
CA THR A 383 1.69 1.78 -17.40
C THR A 383 1.46 2.14 -18.88
N ILE A 384 0.94 3.34 -19.17
CA ILE A 384 0.54 3.76 -20.53
C ILE A 384 1.61 4.56 -21.26
N ALA A 385 2.57 5.11 -20.54
CA ALA A 385 3.70 5.87 -21.05
C ALA A 385 4.94 5.57 -20.19
N ASP A 386 5.53 6.60 -19.56
CA ASP A 386 6.68 6.47 -18.67
C ASP A 386 6.55 7.39 -17.47
N PRO A 387 7.29 7.15 -16.37
CA PRO A 387 7.24 7.97 -15.13
C PRO A 387 7.55 9.45 -15.34
N TRP A 388 8.27 9.81 -16.39
CA TRP A 388 8.64 11.19 -16.74
C TRP A 388 7.61 11.93 -17.59
N PHE A 389 6.46 11.31 -17.87
CA PHE A 389 5.35 12.04 -18.48
C PHE A 389 4.49 12.70 -17.40
N SER A 390 3.93 13.88 -17.71
CA SER A 390 2.98 14.55 -16.82
C SER A 390 1.73 13.69 -16.60
N PRO A 391 1.28 13.47 -15.35
CA PRO A 391 0.03 12.74 -15.07
C PRO A 391 -1.22 13.58 -15.35
N GLY A 392 -1.08 14.88 -15.61
CA GLY A 392 -2.18 15.81 -15.85
C GLY A 392 -2.66 15.85 -17.29
N GLY A 393 -3.75 16.59 -17.50
CA GLY A 393 -4.35 16.88 -18.80
C GLY A 393 -5.34 15.82 -19.28
N LEU A 394 -6.04 16.10 -20.37
CA LEU A 394 -7.15 15.31 -20.89
C LEU A 394 -6.77 13.87 -21.28
N ASN A 395 -5.53 13.67 -21.72
CA ASN A 395 -5.08 12.35 -22.18
C ASN A 395 -4.81 11.35 -21.04
N ARG A 396 -4.33 11.80 -19.89
CA ARG A 396 -3.87 10.95 -18.78
C ARG A 396 -4.49 11.29 -17.43
N GLY A 397 -4.91 12.55 -17.25
CA GLY A 397 -5.36 13.09 -15.98
C GLY A 397 -6.83 12.86 -15.63
N GLN A 398 -7.56 11.99 -16.35
CA GLN A 398 -8.96 11.69 -16.06
C GLN A 398 -9.11 10.92 -14.74
N ILE A 399 -9.94 11.45 -13.83
CA ILE A 399 -10.24 10.89 -12.53
C ILE A 399 -11.45 9.97 -12.63
N LYS A 400 -11.34 8.79 -12.04
CA LYS A 400 -12.40 7.76 -12.02
C LYS A 400 -13.38 7.96 -10.86
N ASN A 401 -14.57 7.38 -10.98
CA ASN A 401 -15.58 7.30 -9.92
C ASN A 401 -15.96 8.66 -9.34
N VAL A 402 -16.17 9.67 -10.18
CA VAL A 402 -16.59 11.02 -9.78
C VAL A 402 -18.04 11.24 -10.14
N VAL A 403 -18.88 11.52 -9.15
CA VAL A 403 -20.24 12.03 -9.35
C VAL A 403 -20.23 13.54 -9.45
N LYS A 404 -19.53 14.19 -8.54
CA LYS A 404 -19.26 15.64 -8.55
C LYS A 404 -18.01 15.95 -7.72
N LEU A 405 -17.43 17.13 -7.95
CA LEU A 405 -16.39 17.70 -7.08
C LEU A 405 -17.03 18.51 -5.95
N ALA A 406 -16.35 18.61 -4.81
CA ALA A 406 -16.72 19.54 -3.73
C ALA A 406 -16.57 20.99 -4.22
N TYR A 407 -15.48 21.24 -4.95
CA TYR A 407 -15.15 22.53 -5.56
C TYR A 407 -14.57 22.29 -6.95
N SER A 408 -15.05 23.04 -7.95
CA SER A 408 -14.52 23.03 -9.31
C SER A 408 -14.09 24.44 -9.67
N PRO A 409 -12.77 24.76 -9.58
CA PRO A 409 -12.27 26.11 -9.73
C PRO A 409 -12.52 26.69 -11.13
N ASP A 410 -12.91 27.96 -11.20
CA ASP A 410 -13.00 28.71 -12.44
C ASP A 410 -11.59 29.08 -12.98
N LYS A 411 -11.52 29.91 -14.02
CA LYS A 411 -10.23 30.30 -14.61
C LYS A 411 -9.38 31.13 -13.64
N THR A 412 -10.00 32.07 -12.93
CA THR A 412 -9.33 32.98 -12.00
C THR A 412 -8.78 32.22 -10.81
N ASP A 413 -9.62 31.36 -10.21
CA ASP A 413 -9.24 30.50 -9.11
C ASP A 413 -8.12 29.52 -9.48
N ARG A 414 -8.18 28.95 -10.71
CA ARG A 414 -7.11 28.06 -11.20
C ARG A 414 -5.77 28.79 -11.33
N ASP A 415 -5.79 30.03 -11.80
CA ASP A 415 -4.56 30.82 -11.93
C ASP A 415 -3.97 31.13 -10.55
N GLU A 416 -4.81 31.39 -9.54
CA GLU A 416 -4.41 31.65 -8.18
C GLU A 416 -3.90 30.41 -7.46
N LEU A 417 -4.63 29.31 -7.50
CA LEU A 417 -4.22 28.02 -6.96
C LEU A 417 -2.89 27.54 -7.59
N TYR A 418 -2.81 27.61 -8.90
CA TYR A 418 -1.61 27.17 -9.63
C TYR A 418 -0.39 28.03 -9.33
N LYS A 419 -0.55 29.35 -9.12
CA LYS A 419 0.51 30.25 -8.65
C LYS A 419 1.10 29.78 -7.32
N ASN A 420 0.25 29.28 -6.41
CA ASN A 420 0.63 28.79 -5.09
C ASN A 420 1.09 27.32 -5.06
N GLY A 421 1.28 26.66 -6.22
CA GLY A 421 1.77 25.29 -6.32
C GLY A 421 0.70 24.23 -6.05
N ILE A 422 -0.59 24.59 -6.10
CA ILE A 422 -1.72 23.69 -5.96
C ILE A 422 -2.19 23.28 -7.34
N ASN A 423 -2.46 22.00 -7.55
CA ASN A 423 -2.87 21.46 -8.85
C ASN A 423 -4.39 21.41 -8.94
N PRO A 424 -5.02 22.25 -9.78
CA PRO A 424 -6.47 22.27 -9.93
C PRO A 424 -6.99 20.95 -10.49
N VAL A 425 -8.08 20.45 -9.92
CA VAL A 425 -8.91 19.38 -10.50
C VAL A 425 -10.21 20.01 -10.96
N VAL A 426 -10.55 19.82 -12.23
CA VAL A 426 -11.63 20.54 -12.90
C VAL A 426 -12.55 19.57 -13.62
N SER A 427 -13.85 19.83 -13.56
CA SER A 427 -14.84 19.14 -14.38
C SER A 427 -15.16 19.96 -15.61
N PHE A 428 -14.73 19.49 -16.79
CA PHE A 428 -15.04 20.10 -18.07
C PHE A 428 -16.31 19.48 -18.68
N PRO A 429 -17.25 20.29 -19.17
CA PRO A 429 -18.42 19.78 -19.87
C PRO A 429 -18.04 18.92 -21.08
N GLY A 430 -18.51 17.68 -21.11
CA GLY A 430 -18.23 16.73 -22.19
C GLY A 430 -16.89 15.99 -22.11
N GLU A 431 -15.95 16.41 -21.26
CA GLU A 431 -14.61 15.80 -21.14
C GLU A 431 -14.36 15.13 -19.79
N GLY A 432 -15.25 15.34 -18.82
CA GLY A 432 -15.17 14.74 -17.49
C GLY A 432 -14.29 15.51 -16.52
N THR A 433 -13.95 14.85 -15.41
CA THR A 433 -13.12 15.43 -14.33
C THR A 433 -11.66 15.07 -14.54
N VAL A 434 -10.80 16.08 -14.57
CA VAL A 434 -9.38 15.95 -14.89
C VAL A 434 -8.47 16.70 -13.93
N LEU A 435 -7.30 16.14 -13.68
CA LEU A 435 -6.18 16.85 -13.08
C LEU A 435 -5.63 17.85 -14.11
N PHE A 436 -5.69 19.14 -13.80
CA PHE A 436 -5.30 20.22 -14.72
C PHE A 436 -4.09 21.01 -14.22
N GLY A 437 -3.10 20.28 -13.67
CA GLY A 437 -1.83 20.81 -13.18
C GLY A 437 -0.81 19.71 -12.95
N ASP A 438 0.46 20.07 -12.86
CA ASP A 438 1.58 19.16 -12.65
C ASP A 438 2.70 19.75 -11.78
N LYS A 439 2.37 20.70 -10.90
CA LYS A 439 3.32 21.33 -9.98
C LYS A 439 3.59 20.48 -8.74
N THR A 440 4.83 20.57 -8.26
CA THR A 440 5.21 20.16 -6.91
C THR A 440 5.01 21.32 -5.92
N LEU A 441 5.17 21.06 -4.63
CA LEU A 441 5.10 22.08 -3.57
C LEU A 441 6.34 22.98 -3.50
N LEU A 442 7.27 22.88 -4.43
CA LEU A 442 8.45 23.73 -4.49
C LEU A 442 8.09 25.13 -4.98
N ALA A 443 8.22 26.12 -4.10
CA ALA A 443 7.89 27.51 -4.40
C ALA A 443 8.93 28.21 -5.30
N LYS A 444 10.21 27.79 -5.20
CA LYS A 444 11.29 28.36 -6.00
C LYS A 444 11.23 27.83 -7.43
N PRO A 445 11.26 28.72 -8.46
CA PRO A 445 11.39 28.28 -9.84
C PRO A 445 12.62 27.38 -10.03
N SER A 446 12.39 26.14 -10.46
CA SER A 446 13.42 25.12 -10.63
C SER A 446 12.99 24.11 -11.69
N ALA A 447 13.90 23.25 -12.13
CA ALA A 447 13.53 22.08 -12.93
C ALA A 447 12.62 21.12 -12.16
N PHE A 448 12.75 21.08 -10.83
CA PHE A 448 12.01 20.19 -9.93
C PHE A 448 10.64 20.74 -9.47
N ASP A 449 10.20 21.88 -10.01
CA ASP A 449 8.87 22.43 -9.73
C ASP A 449 7.73 21.67 -10.42
N ARG A 450 8.06 20.60 -11.18
CA ARG A 450 7.12 19.75 -11.92
C ARG A 450 7.18 18.30 -11.46
N ILE A 451 6.01 17.66 -11.36
CA ILE A 451 5.85 16.27 -10.96
C ILE A 451 6.65 15.34 -11.90
N ASN A 452 6.52 15.53 -13.20
CA ASN A 452 7.18 14.70 -14.19
C ASN A 452 8.70 14.74 -14.09
N VAL A 453 9.29 15.92 -13.84
CA VAL A 453 10.75 16.05 -13.69
C VAL A 453 11.22 15.44 -12.36
N ARG A 454 10.49 15.68 -11.26
CA ARG A 454 10.85 15.03 -9.98
C ARG A 454 10.81 13.51 -10.07
N ARG A 455 9.78 12.97 -10.70
CA ARG A 455 9.66 11.52 -10.91
C ARG A 455 10.74 10.97 -11.85
N LEU A 456 11.09 11.70 -12.91
CA LEU A 456 12.22 11.35 -13.76
C LEU A 456 13.50 11.17 -12.92
N PHE A 457 13.85 12.16 -12.11
CA PHE A 457 15.06 12.10 -11.31
C PHE A 457 15.04 10.96 -10.28
N ILE A 458 13.91 10.73 -9.61
CA ILE A 458 13.75 9.58 -8.70
C ILE A 458 14.06 8.25 -9.41
N VAL A 459 13.54 8.06 -10.62
CA VAL A 459 13.79 6.84 -11.41
C VAL A 459 15.25 6.72 -11.80
N LEU A 460 15.85 7.82 -12.28
CA LEU A 460 17.26 7.82 -12.69
C LEU A 460 18.18 7.58 -11.50
N GLU A 461 17.98 8.31 -10.40
CA GLU A 461 18.77 8.19 -9.17
C GLU A 461 18.70 6.77 -8.62
N LYS A 462 17.49 6.19 -8.49
CA LYS A 462 17.28 4.84 -7.97
C LYS A 462 17.90 3.76 -8.87
N ALA A 463 17.70 3.86 -10.18
CA ALA A 463 18.22 2.90 -11.14
C ALA A 463 19.76 2.94 -11.21
N ILE A 464 20.34 4.14 -11.26
CA ILE A 464 21.80 4.30 -11.31
C ILE A 464 22.44 3.93 -9.98
N ALA A 465 21.83 4.29 -8.84
CA ALA A 465 22.32 3.88 -7.52
C ALA A 465 22.33 2.35 -7.37
N THR A 466 21.28 1.67 -7.84
CA THR A 466 21.22 0.20 -7.83
C THR A 466 22.32 -0.41 -8.70
N ALA A 467 22.56 0.14 -9.89
CA ALA A 467 23.64 -0.28 -10.77
C ALA A 467 25.03 0.04 -10.17
N GLY A 468 25.16 1.17 -9.49
CA GLY A 468 26.40 1.58 -8.82
C GLY A 468 26.83 0.67 -7.66
N LYS A 469 25.87 -0.05 -7.02
CA LYS A 469 26.20 -1.03 -5.96
C LYS A 469 27.15 -2.15 -6.43
N TYR A 470 27.11 -2.49 -7.71
CA TYR A 470 28.01 -3.49 -8.29
C TYR A 470 29.45 -3.03 -8.48
N GLN A 471 29.71 -1.69 -8.31
CA GLN A 471 31.06 -1.12 -8.36
C GLN A 471 31.67 -0.96 -6.97
N LEU A 472 30.91 -1.22 -5.90
CA LEU A 472 31.43 -1.16 -4.54
C LEU A 472 32.47 -2.27 -4.33
N PHE A 473 33.54 -1.92 -3.63
CA PHE A 473 34.70 -2.78 -3.37
C PHE A 473 35.64 -3.03 -4.57
N GLU A 474 35.33 -2.45 -5.75
CA GLU A 474 36.27 -2.44 -6.87
C GLU A 474 37.30 -1.31 -6.75
N PHE A 475 38.40 -1.40 -7.48
CA PHE A 475 39.41 -0.34 -7.48
C PHE A 475 38.95 0.91 -8.23
N ASN A 476 39.23 2.10 -7.70
CA ASN A 476 38.96 3.35 -8.42
C ASN A 476 40.07 3.61 -9.45
N ASP A 477 40.05 2.92 -10.54
CA ASP A 477 40.96 3.05 -11.67
C ASP A 477 40.27 3.49 -12.97
N ALA A 478 41.01 3.71 -14.01
CA ALA A 478 40.47 4.12 -15.30
C ALA A 478 39.53 3.07 -15.92
N PHE A 479 39.75 1.79 -15.61
CA PHE A 479 38.92 0.69 -16.11
C PHE A 479 37.54 0.70 -15.45
N THR A 480 37.47 0.75 -14.13
CA THR A 480 36.21 0.79 -13.36
C THR A 480 35.40 2.04 -13.70
N ARG A 481 36.05 3.21 -13.84
CA ARG A 481 35.40 4.45 -14.26
C ARG A 481 34.81 4.35 -15.67
N ALA A 482 35.52 3.73 -16.61
CA ALA A 482 35.03 3.48 -17.96
C ALA A 482 33.87 2.46 -17.96
N GLN A 483 33.95 1.40 -17.15
CA GLN A 483 32.89 0.40 -17.00
C GLN A 483 31.61 1.06 -16.46
N PHE A 484 31.69 1.91 -15.45
CA PHE A 484 30.53 2.64 -14.93
C PHE A 484 29.91 3.56 -15.99
N ARG A 485 30.70 4.32 -16.75
CA ARG A 485 30.17 5.14 -17.85
C ARG A 485 29.48 4.29 -18.91
N ASN A 486 30.09 3.17 -19.29
CA ASN A 486 29.53 2.23 -20.28
C ASN A 486 28.22 1.57 -19.80
N LEU A 487 28.01 1.50 -18.49
CA LEU A 487 26.78 1.03 -17.89
C LEU A 487 25.68 2.11 -17.91
N VAL A 488 26.00 3.35 -17.52
CA VAL A 488 25.03 4.44 -17.34
C VAL A 488 24.64 5.11 -18.65
N GLU A 489 25.59 5.35 -19.56
CA GLU A 489 25.30 6.07 -20.81
C GLU A 489 24.26 5.39 -21.72
N PRO A 490 24.25 4.06 -21.94
CA PRO A 490 23.21 3.40 -22.74
C PRO A 490 21.82 3.56 -22.11
N PHE A 491 21.71 3.49 -20.79
CA PHE A 491 20.46 3.72 -20.05
C PHE A 491 19.94 5.14 -20.26
N LEU A 492 20.81 6.16 -20.12
CA LEU A 492 20.41 7.55 -20.36
C LEU A 492 20.06 7.82 -21.83
N ARG A 493 20.71 7.12 -22.80
CA ARG A 493 20.33 7.17 -24.22
C ARG A 493 18.94 6.58 -24.48
N ASP A 494 18.59 5.49 -23.80
CA ASP A 494 17.24 4.91 -23.84
C ASP A 494 16.20 5.89 -23.32
N VAL A 495 16.44 6.46 -22.13
CA VAL A 495 15.55 7.49 -21.55
C VAL A 495 15.41 8.71 -22.46
N ARG A 496 16.49 9.11 -23.17
CA ARG A 496 16.43 10.17 -24.17
C ARG A 496 15.59 9.75 -25.38
N GLY A 497 15.77 8.53 -25.87
CA GLY A 497 14.97 7.96 -26.96
C GLY A 497 13.47 7.92 -26.62
N ARG A 498 13.14 7.66 -25.35
CA ARG A 498 11.78 7.64 -24.80
C ARG A 498 11.29 9.03 -24.33
N ARG A 499 11.96 10.13 -24.74
CA ARG A 499 11.56 11.52 -24.53
C ARG A 499 11.62 12.00 -23.07
N GLY A 500 12.34 11.31 -22.18
CA GLY A 500 12.50 11.72 -20.78
C GLY A 500 13.46 12.88 -20.60
N ILE A 501 14.52 12.92 -21.41
CA ILE A 501 15.56 13.96 -21.37
C ILE A 501 15.90 14.45 -22.78
N PHE A 502 16.29 15.72 -22.89
CA PHE A 502 16.78 16.29 -24.14
C PHE A 502 18.23 15.90 -24.39
N ASP A 503 19.06 15.99 -23.35
CA ASP A 503 20.49 15.72 -23.43
C ASP A 503 21.06 15.32 -22.07
N PHE A 504 22.21 14.65 -22.09
CA PHE A 504 22.92 14.26 -20.86
C PHE A 504 24.44 14.25 -21.08
N ARG A 505 25.18 14.32 -19.99
CA ARG A 505 26.63 14.12 -19.96
C ARG A 505 27.01 13.39 -18.67
N VAL A 506 27.81 12.34 -18.79
CA VAL A 506 28.38 11.62 -17.66
C VAL A 506 29.86 11.96 -17.59
N VAL A 507 30.32 12.48 -16.47
CA VAL A 507 31.71 12.73 -16.15
C VAL A 507 32.12 11.80 -15.03
N CYS A 508 33.01 10.88 -15.31
CA CYS A 508 33.59 9.94 -14.36
C CYS A 508 34.99 9.62 -14.86
N ASP A 509 35.91 10.53 -14.61
CA ASP A 509 37.30 10.47 -15.09
C ASP A 509 38.25 11.05 -14.04
N GLU A 510 39.47 11.39 -14.42
CA GLU A 510 40.50 11.93 -13.52
C GLU A 510 40.18 13.34 -13.03
N THR A 511 39.27 14.07 -13.68
CA THR A 511 38.92 15.45 -13.27
C THR A 511 38.09 15.49 -12.00
N ASN A 512 37.21 14.48 -11.78
CA ASN A 512 36.41 14.36 -10.56
C ASN A 512 36.83 13.21 -9.63
N ASN A 513 37.75 12.32 -10.07
CA ASN A 513 38.40 11.30 -9.23
C ASN A 513 39.90 11.63 -9.14
N THR A 514 40.23 12.67 -8.40
CA THR A 514 41.59 13.07 -8.11
C THR A 514 42.29 12.09 -7.16
N GLY A 515 43.63 12.16 -7.02
CA GLY A 515 44.38 11.35 -6.04
C GLY A 515 43.81 11.45 -4.63
N GLU A 516 43.37 12.63 -4.18
CA GLU A 516 42.75 12.83 -2.86
C GLU A 516 41.40 12.09 -2.71
N VAL A 517 40.59 12.01 -3.77
CA VAL A 517 39.33 11.27 -3.77
C VAL A 517 39.60 9.77 -3.69
N ILE A 518 40.59 9.30 -4.44
CA ILE A 518 41.02 7.89 -4.41
C ILE A 518 41.58 7.50 -3.05
N ASP A 519 42.43 8.35 -2.44
CA ASP A 519 43.02 8.14 -1.11
C ASP A 519 41.95 8.10 0.01
N ARG A 520 40.78 8.74 -0.18
CA ARG A 520 39.64 8.65 0.72
C ARG A 520 38.73 7.43 0.45
N ASN A 521 39.11 6.56 -0.48
CA ASN A 521 38.30 5.42 -0.93
C ASN A 521 36.93 5.83 -1.49
N GLU A 522 36.87 6.99 -2.15
CA GLU A 522 35.64 7.54 -2.76
C GLU A 522 35.68 7.34 -4.26
N PHE A 523 34.48 7.19 -4.86
CA PHE A 523 34.26 7.16 -6.30
C PHE A 523 33.21 8.21 -6.64
N VAL A 524 33.54 9.15 -7.53
CA VAL A 524 32.67 10.27 -7.90
C VAL A 524 32.30 10.20 -9.38
N ALA A 525 31.01 10.28 -9.65
CA ALA A 525 30.47 10.42 -11.00
C ALA A 525 29.45 11.57 -11.04
N ASP A 526 29.70 12.54 -11.93
CA ASP A 526 28.77 13.66 -12.17
C ASP A 526 27.90 13.38 -13.38
N ILE A 527 26.58 13.40 -13.18
CA ILE A 527 25.61 13.11 -14.22
C ILE A 527 24.77 14.37 -14.47
N PHE A 528 25.07 15.06 -15.59
CA PHE A 528 24.36 16.26 -16.02
C PHE A 528 23.18 15.87 -16.91
N ILE A 529 21.98 16.36 -16.59
CA ILE A 529 20.74 16.01 -17.28
C ILE A 529 19.97 17.29 -17.65
N LYS A 530 19.51 17.33 -18.89
CA LYS A 530 18.53 18.33 -19.37
C LYS A 530 17.16 17.67 -19.47
N PRO A 531 16.27 17.81 -18.46
CA PRO A 531 14.98 17.12 -18.46
C PRO A 531 14.04 17.69 -19.52
N ALA A 532 13.17 16.84 -20.07
CA ALA A 532 12.06 17.27 -20.90
C ALA A 532 10.98 17.93 -20.03
N ARG A 533 10.42 19.04 -20.50
CA ARG A 533 9.38 19.80 -19.80
C ARG A 533 8.03 19.61 -20.47
N SER A 534 6.96 19.52 -19.69
CA SER A 534 5.59 19.53 -20.17
C SER A 534 5.20 20.91 -20.72
N ILE A 535 4.31 20.93 -21.71
CA ILE A 535 3.71 22.17 -22.22
C ILE A 535 2.57 22.55 -21.30
N ASN A 536 2.69 23.70 -20.62
CA ASN A 536 1.66 24.22 -19.74
C ASN A 536 0.90 25.40 -20.34
N PHE A 537 1.52 26.11 -21.31
CA PHE A 537 0.92 27.27 -21.98
C PHE A 537 1.05 27.12 -23.48
N MET A 538 -0.05 27.32 -24.19
CA MET A 538 -0.10 27.32 -25.64
C MET A 538 -0.70 28.65 -26.10
N GLN A 539 0.04 29.40 -26.86
CA GLN A 539 -0.44 30.63 -27.51
C GLN A 539 -0.75 30.32 -28.97
N LEU A 540 -2.01 30.55 -29.36
CA LEU A 540 -2.46 30.43 -30.74
C LEU A 540 -2.77 31.82 -31.30
N ASN A 541 -2.03 32.23 -32.29
CA ASN A 541 -2.23 33.52 -32.95
C ASN A 541 -2.98 33.28 -34.27
N PHE A 542 -4.21 33.74 -34.36
CA PHE A 542 -5.01 33.73 -35.58
C PHE A 542 -4.88 35.10 -36.25
N ILE A 543 -4.22 35.14 -37.39
CA ILE A 543 -4.00 36.39 -38.14
C ILE A 543 -4.92 36.42 -39.36
N ALA A 544 -5.88 37.34 -39.36
CA ALA A 544 -6.73 37.53 -40.51
C ALA A 544 -6.02 38.46 -41.50
N THR A 545 -5.80 38.00 -42.72
CA THR A 545 -5.18 38.76 -43.81
C THR A 545 -6.23 39.23 -44.82
N ARG A 546 -5.92 40.32 -45.56
CA ARG A 546 -6.77 40.79 -46.65
C ARG A 546 -6.68 39.86 -47.85
N THR A 547 -7.76 39.79 -48.65
CA THR A 547 -7.93 38.91 -49.81
C THR A 547 -6.97 39.21 -50.98
N GLY A 548 -5.77 39.46 -50.82
CA GLY A 548 -4.81 39.78 -51.88
C GLY A 548 -3.37 39.80 -51.43
N VAL A 549 -3.14 39.47 -50.16
CA VAL A 549 -1.79 39.40 -49.59
C VAL A 549 -1.34 37.93 -49.57
N SER A 550 -0.17 37.64 -50.09
CA SER A 550 0.40 36.30 -50.05
C SER A 550 0.81 35.96 -48.61
N PHE A 551 0.63 34.71 -48.17
CA PHE A 551 1.02 34.26 -46.81
C PHE A 551 2.53 34.40 -46.56
N GLU A 552 3.37 34.41 -47.62
CA GLU A 552 4.82 34.60 -47.50
C GLU A 552 5.19 36.03 -47.07
N GLU A 553 4.39 37.06 -47.46
CA GLU A 553 4.57 38.44 -47.02
C GLU A 553 4.19 38.67 -45.53
N VAL A 554 3.31 37.84 -44.97
CA VAL A 554 2.85 37.98 -43.59
C VAL A 554 3.79 37.28 -42.61
N VAL A 555 4.50 36.23 -43.03
CA VAL A 555 5.43 35.46 -42.20
C VAL A 555 6.82 36.11 -42.14
N GLY A 556 7.13 37.04 -43.03
CA GLY A 556 8.42 37.73 -43.08
C GLY A 556 8.48 39.08 -42.33
N ALA A 557 7.43 39.47 -41.56
CA ALA A 557 7.36 40.71 -40.79
C ALA A 557 7.57 40.52 -39.30
#